data_28875539bf13d841a51277ef14ea7abe
#
_entry.id   28875539bf13d841a51277ef14ea7abe
#
_cell.length_a   1.000
_cell.length_b   1.000
_cell.length_c   1.000
_cell.angle_alpha   90.00
_cell.angle_beta   90.00
_cell.angle_gamma   90.00
#
_symmetry.space_group_name_H-M   'P 1'
#
loop_
_entity.id
_entity.type
_entity.pdbx_description
1 polymer ?
#
loop_
_entity_poly.entity_id
_entity_poly.type
_entity_poly.pdbx_seq_one_letter_code
_entity_poly.pdbx_strand_id
1 'polypeptide(L)'
;MTVITASNPPTVRAPTGYTHAILVEGATRRLIISGQVGVATDGSVPATGEGQIAQAFANLRAVLDANGMAITNVVKTTIFLTDRALLSPFRAARSAVFGDHAPASTLLFVAGLADPRLMVEIEAEAVA
;
A
#
# COMPACT_ATOMS: atom_id res chain seq x y z
N MET A 1 -8.31 22.93 -5.30
CA MET A 1 -7.36 22.03 -5.98
C MET A 1 -6.50 21.31 -4.95
N THR A 2 -6.39 20.02 -5.09
CA THR A 2 -5.60 19.19 -4.19
C THR A 2 -4.14 19.16 -4.65
N VAL A 3 -3.23 19.50 -3.76
CA VAL A 3 -1.80 19.43 -4.01
C VAL A 3 -1.17 18.42 -3.06
N ILE A 4 -0.42 17.48 -3.61
CA ILE A 4 0.30 16.44 -2.88
C ILE A 4 1.79 16.66 -3.15
N THR A 5 2.55 16.97 -2.12
CA THR A 5 3.98 17.28 -2.23
C THR A 5 4.81 16.31 -1.41
N ALA A 6 5.67 15.54 -2.09
CA ALA A 6 6.63 14.66 -1.43
C ALA A 6 7.78 15.48 -0.84
N SER A 7 8.23 15.10 0.35
CA SER A 7 9.35 15.75 1.03
C SER A 7 10.33 14.70 1.54
N ASN A 8 11.59 14.82 1.10
CA ASN A 8 12.69 13.96 1.50
C ASN A 8 13.89 14.83 1.87
N PRO A 9 13.93 15.39 3.10
CA PRO A 9 14.99 16.31 3.49
C PRO A 9 16.35 15.59 3.52
N PRO A 10 17.43 16.29 3.13
CA PRO A 10 18.77 15.67 3.07
C PRO A 10 19.33 15.30 4.46
N THR A 11 18.71 15.78 5.52
CA THR A 11 19.07 15.46 6.91
C THR A 11 18.55 14.10 7.37
N VAL A 12 17.74 13.42 6.54
CA VAL A 12 17.24 12.07 6.76
C VAL A 12 17.77 11.17 5.66
N ARG A 13 18.07 9.91 6.00
CA ARG A 13 18.57 8.94 5.02
C ARG A 13 17.65 8.89 3.80
N ALA A 14 18.23 8.90 2.59
CA ALA A 14 17.48 8.79 1.34
C ALA A 14 16.55 7.56 1.34
N PRO A 15 15.25 7.74 1.02
CA PRO A 15 14.30 6.64 1.02
C PRO A 15 14.43 5.78 -0.24
N THR A 16 13.99 4.53 -0.15
CA THR A 16 13.92 3.60 -1.29
C THR A 16 12.48 3.11 -1.44
N GLY A 17 11.82 3.53 -2.53
CA GLY A 17 10.47 3.11 -2.87
C GLY A 17 9.34 3.72 -2.03
N TYR A 18 9.65 4.74 -1.23
CA TYR A 18 8.69 5.52 -0.45
C TYR A 18 9.20 6.96 -0.32
N THR A 19 8.41 7.84 0.24
CA THR A 19 8.85 9.19 0.63
C THR A 19 8.75 9.33 2.15
N HIS A 20 9.60 10.20 2.72
CA HIS A 20 9.56 10.42 4.17
C HIS A 20 8.30 11.14 4.60
N ALA A 21 7.82 12.08 3.81
CA ALA A 21 6.61 12.84 4.13
C ALA A 21 5.83 13.20 2.87
N ILE A 22 4.53 13.32 3.04
CA ILE A 22 3.62 13.87 2.04
C ILE A 22 2.89 15.03 2.69
N LEU A 23 3.00 16.22 2.11
CA LEU A 23 2.18 17.37 2.48
C LEU A 23 0.97 17.40 1.57
N VAL A 24 -0.21 17.45 2.16
CA VAL A 24 -1.48 17.54 1.43
C VAL A 24 -2.10 18.89 1.68
N GLU A 25 -2.43 19.62 0.61
CA GLU A 25 -3.09 20.92 0.69
C GLU A 25 -4.33 20.92 -0.22
N GLY A 26 -5.40 21.55 0.26
CA GLY A 26 -6.62 21.78 -0.51
C GLY A 26 -7.46 20.53 -0.78
N ALA A 27 -7.22 19.41 -0.11
CA ALA A 27 -8.03 18.21 -0.27
C ALA A 27 -9.43 18.41 0.34
N THR A 28 -10.47 18.02 -0.41
CA THR A 28 -11.86 18.04 0.04
C THR A 28 -12.38 16.64 0.33
N ARG A 29 -11.68 15.60 -0.12
CA ARG A 29 -12.05 14.20 0.07
C ARG A 29 -10.88 13.44 0.66
N ARG A 30 -11.16 12.63 1.66
CA ARG A 30 -10.18 11.73 2.29
C ARG A 30 -10.78 10.34 2.38
N LEU A 31 -10.09 9.38 1.80
CA LEU A 31 -10.49 7.98 1.81
C LEU A 31 -9.60 7.19 2.76
N ILE A 32 -10.20 6.58 3.75
CA ILE A 32 -9.52 5.71 4.71
C ILE A 32 -9.81 4.28 4.31
N ILE A 33 -8.76 3.52 3.99
CA ILE A 33 -8.88 2.17 3.44
C ILE A 33 -8.40 1.18 4.48
N SER A 34 -9.29 0.27 4.86
CA SER A 34 -8.99 -0.84 5.77
C SER A 34 -7.89 -1.72 5.20
N GLY A 35 -7.23 -2.50 6.05
CA GLY A 35 -6.24 -3.47 5.63
C GLY A 35 -6.80 -4.41 4.57
N GLN A 36 -6.17 -4.43 3.40
CA GLN A 36 -6.49 -5.31 2.29
C GLN A 36 -5.58 -6.52 2.33
N VAL A 37 -6.16 -7.68 2.26
CA VAL A 37 -5.47 -8.97 2.32
C VAL A 37 -5.64 -9.73 1.00
N GLY A 38 -4.87 -10.80 0.82
CA GLY A 38 -4.90 -11.60 -0.40
C GLY A 38 -6.08 -12.55 -0.48
N VAL A 39 -7.30 -12.02 -0.35
CA VAL A 39 -8.54 -12.81 -0.47
C VAL A 39 -9.33 -12.30 -1.66
N ALA A 40 -9.66 -13.19 -2.59
CA ALA A 40 -10.46 -12.85 -3.76
C ALA A 40 -11.95 -12.73 -3.41
N THR A 41 -12.75 -12.18 -4.33
CA THR A 41 -14.19 -11.98 -4.10
C THR A 41 -14.97 -13.26 -3.82
N ASP A 42 -14.50 -14.41 -4.31
CA ASP A 42 -15.10 -15.72 -4.05
C ASP A 42 -14.63 -16.36 -2.73
N GLY A 43 -13.77 -15.64 -1.97
CA GLY A 43 -13.22 -16.10 -0.70
C GLY A 43 -11.96 -16.94 -0.85
N SER A 44 -11.48 -17.22 -2.07
CA SER A 44 -10.24 -17.98 -2.28
C SER A 44 -9.02 -17.18 -1.87
N VAL A 45 -8.01 -17.90 -1.36
CA VAL A 45 -6.73 -17.34 -0.93
C VAL A 45 -5.63 -17.99 -1.77
N PRO A 46 -4.83 -17.19 -2.52
CA PRO A 46 -3.69 -17.75 -3.25
C PRO A 46 -2.74 -18.51 -2.32
N ALA A 47 -2.21 -19.62 -2.81
CA ALA A 47 -1.33 -20.47 -2.03
C ALA A 47 0.06 -19.88 -1.78
N THR A 48 0.50 -18.95 -2.65
CA THR A 48 1.83 -18.33 -2.57
C THR A 48 1.76 -16.93 -2.01
N GLY A 49 2.82 -16.49 -1.35
CA GLY A 49 2.94 -15.09 -0.88
C GLY A 49 2.87 -14.09 -2.03
N GLU A 50 3.50 -14.39 -3.16
CA GLU A 50 3.44 -13.54 -4.35
C GLU A 50 2.01 -13.39 -4.87
N GLY A 51 1.26 -14.49 -4.93
CA GLY A 51 -0.15 -14.47 -5.33
C GLY A 51 -1.00 -13.65 -4.37
N GLN A 52 -0.76 -13.77 -3.08
CA GLN A 52 -1.48 -12.98 -2.08
C GLN A 52 -1.14 -11.49 -2.18
N ILE A 53 0.12 -11.14 -2.43
CA ILE A 53 0.54 -9.74 -2.63
C ILE A 53 -0.19 -9.14 -3.84
N ALA A 54 -0.23 -9.87 -4.96
CA ALA A 54 -0.92 -9.41 -6.16
C ALA A 54 -2.43 -9.21 -5.90
N GLN A 55 -3.06 -10.12 -5.17
CA GLN A 55 -4.48 -10.01 -4.83
C GLN A 55 -4.75 -8.85 -3.87
N ALA A 56 -3.89 -8.62 -2.89
CA ALA A 56 -4.04 -7.50 -1.96
C ALA A 56 -3.95 -6.15 -2.70
N PHE A 57 -3.02 -6.00 -3.63
CA PHE A 57 -2.94 -4.79 -4.46
C PHE A 57 -4.14 -4.64 -5.40
N ALA A 58 -4.65 -5.74 -5.97
CA ALA A 58 -5.87 -5.70 -6.78
C ALA A 58 -7.07 -5.23 -5.95
N ASN A 59 -7.18 -5.69 -4.71
CA ASN A 59 -8.22 -5.26 -3.79
C ASN A 59 -8.08 -3.76 -3.45
N LEU A 60 -6.87 -3.28 -3.21
CA LEU A 60 -6.61 -1.87 -2.97
C LEU A 60 -7.07 -1.00 -4.16
N ARG A 61 -6.72 -1.40 -5.39
CA ARG A 61 -7.18 -0.70 -6.60
C ARG A 61 -8.69 -0.69 -6.72
N ALA A 62 -9.35 -1.82 -6.44
CA ALA A 62 -10.80 -1.93 -6.51
C ALA A 62 -11.49 -0.95 -5.54
N VAL A 63 -10.96 -0.81 -4.33
CA VAL A 63 -11.48 0.15 -3.35
C VAL A 63 -11.27 1.60 -3.81
N LEU A 64 -10.10 1.91 -4.35
CA LEU A 64 -9.82 3.23 -4.92
C LEU A 64 -10.78 3.54 -6.08
N ASP A 65 -10.91 2.63 -7.03
CA ASP A 65 -11.78 2.79 -8.21
C ASP A 65 -13.24 3.02 -7.80
N ALA A 66 -13.72 2.27 -6.80
CA ALA A 66 -15.10 2.42 -6.29
C ALA A 66 -15.36 3.81 -5.70
N ASN A 67 -14.32 4.53 -5.31
CA ASN A 67 -14.40 5.86 -4.74
C ASN A 67 -13.90 6.96 -5.70
N GLY A 68 -13.71 6.64 -6.97
CA GLY A 68 -13.27 7.59 -7.99
C GLY A 68 -11.85 8.11 -7.79
N MET A 69 -11.00 7.30 -7.17
CA MET A 69 -9.59 7.63 -6.93
C MET A 69 -8.65 6.66 -7.64
N ALA A 70 -7.42 7.11 -7.85
CA ALA A 70 -6.35 6.35 -8.49
C ALA A 70 -5.21 6.09 -7.49
N ILE A 71 -4.26 5.27 -7.89
CA ILE A 71 -3.03 5.00 -7.11
C ILE A 71 -2.29 6.30 -6.77
N THR A 72 -2.29 7.27 -7.67
CA THR A 72 -1.65 8.58 -7.45
C THR A 72 -2.31 9.44 -6.37
N ASN A 73 -3.51 9.08 -5.93
CA ASN A 73 -4.17 9.73 -4.80
C ASN A 73 -3.72 9.16 -3.44
N VAL A 74 -3.05 8.01 -3.43
CA VAL A 74 -2.60 7.38 -2.19
C VAL A 74 -1.45 8.20 -1.57
N VAL A 75 -1.60 8.58 -0.31
CA VAL A 75 -0.62 9.40 0.41
C VAL A 75 0.09 8.64 1.52
N LYS A 76 -0.51 7.56 2.02
CA LYS A 76 0.06 6.74 3.08
C LYS A 76 -0.29 5.28 2.87
N THR A 77 0.70 4.41 3.05
CA THR A 77 0.48 2.97 3.15
C THR A 77 1.13 2.42 4.41
N THR A 78 0.53 1.41 5.01
CA THR A 78 1.16 0.57 6.04
C THR A 78 1.07 -0.87 5.58
N ILE A 79 2.20 -1.54 5.58
CA ILE A 79 2.34 -2.89 5.05
C ILE A 79 2.73 -3.84 6.19
N PHE A 80 2.01 -4.95 6.29
CA PHE A 80 2.28 -6.02 7.25
C PHE A 80 2.62 -7.29 6.49
N LEU A 81 3.81 -7.84 6.73
CA LEU A 81 4.27 -9.11 6.15
C LEU A 81 4.57 -10.10 7.27
N THR A 82 4.28 -11.37 7.04
CA THR A 82 4.51 -12.42 8.05
C THR A 82 5.84 -13.14 7.89
N ASP A 83 6.56 -12.89 6.78
CA ASP A 83 7.83 -13.55 6.49
C ASP A 83 8.77 -12.55 5.79
N ARG A 84 10.02 -12.48 6.24
CA ARG A 84 11.03 -11.61 5.63
C ARG A 84 11.34 -11.98 4.17
N ALA A 85 11.15 -13.24 3.80
CA ALA A 85 11.30 -13.69 2.42
C ALA A 85 10.34 -13.00 1.45
N LEU A 86 9.23 -12.43 1.95
CA LEU A 86 8.26 -11.71 1.13
C LEU A 86 8.68 -10.27 0.79
N LEU A 87 9.73 -9.74 1.40
CA LEU A 87 10.12 -8.35 1.19
C LEU A 87 10.49 -8.06 -0.26
N SER A 88 11.30 -8.92 -0.87
CA SER A 88 11.73 -8.74 -2.27
C SER A 88 10.55 -8.84 -3.26
N PRO A 89 9.71 -9.89 -3.24
CA PRO A 89 8.54 -9.94 -4.10
C PRO A 89 7.53 -8.82 -3.82
N PHE A 90 7.38 -8.39 -2.57
CA PHE A 90 6.54 -7.23 -2.24
C PHE A 90 7.06 -5.96 -2.90
N ARG A 91 8.35 -5.67 -2.81
CA ARG A 91 8.96 -4.49 -3.43
C ARG A 91 8.78 -4.48 -4.94
N ALA A 92 8.94 -5.62 -5.59
CA ALA A 92 8.72 -5.75 -7.02
C ALA A 92 7.26 -5.44 -7.41
N ALA A 93 6.31 -5.99 -6.67
CA ALA A 93 4.88 -5.75 -6.89
C ALA A 93 4.51 -4.28 -6.63
N ARG A 94 5.05 -3.69 -5.58
CA ARG A 94 4.85 -2.26 -5.26
C ARG A 94 5.32 -1.37 -6.40
N SER A 95 6.50 -1.62 -6.93
CA SER A 95 7.05 -0.85 -8.06
C SER A 95 6.16 -0.97 -9.30
N ALA A 96 5.62 -2.15 -9.57
CA ALA A 96 4.71 -2.38 -10.70
C ALA A 96 3.38 -1.63 -10.51
N VAL A 97 2.87 -1.54 -9.28
CA VAL A 97 1.58 -0.90 -8.98
C VAL A 97 1.71 0.61 -8.91
N PHE A 98 2.70 1.12 -8.20
CA PHE A 98 2.83 2.56 -7.93
C PHE A 98 3.67 3.30 -8.96
N GLY A 99 4.53 2.62 -9.71
CA GLY A 99 5.44 3.28 -10.66
C GLY A 99 6.31 4.31 -9.95
N ASP A 100 6.30 5.54 -10.45
CA ASP A 100 7.08 6.65 -9.86
C ASP A 100 6.39 7.31 -8.66
N HIS A 101 5.12 6.98 -8.40
CA HIS A 101 4.43 7.50 -7.22
C HIS A 101 4.86 6.76 -5.97
N ALA A 102 5.41 7.50 -5.01
CA ALA A 102 5.94 6.93 -3.77
C ALA A 102 5.26 7.58 -2.56
N PRO A 103 4.17 6.99 -2.04
CA PRO A 103 3.53 7.51 -0.84
C PRO A 103 4.42 7.37 0.39
N ALA A 104 4.10 8.11 1.45
CA ALA A 104 4.67 7.84 2.76
C ALA A 104 4.28 6.42 3.17
N SER A 105 5.23 5.66 3.73
CA SER A 105 5.01 4.23 3.96
C SER A 105 5.73 3.73 5.20
N THR A 106 5.13 2.76 5.86
CA THR A 106 5.73 1.98 6.93
C THR A 106 5.52 0.50 6.64
N LEU A 107 6.58 -0.29 6.76
CA LEU A 107 6.51 -1.74 6.56
C LEU A 107 6.97 -2.43 7.83
N LEU A 108 6.18 -3.41 8.27
CA LEU A 108 6.42 -4.19 9.49
C LEU A 108 6.36 -5.67 9.18
N PHE A 109 7.21 -6.45 9.86
CA PHE A 109 7.05 -7.89 9.94
C PHE A 109 6.30 -8.21 11.22
N VAL A 110 5.26 -9.02 11.10
CA VAL A 110 4.37 -9.37 12.20
C VAL A 110 4.30 -10.88 12.39
N ALA A 111 3.92 -11.31 13.59
CA ALA A 111 3.85 -12.73 13.93
C ALA A 111 2.74 -13.47 13.16
N GLY A 112 1.68 -12.78 12.78
CA GLY A 112 0.56 -13.32 12.03
C GLY A 112 -0.50 -12.29 11.79
N LEU A 113 -1.43 -12.61 10.90
CA LEU A 113 -2.60 -11.80 10.57
C LEU A 113 -3.86 -12.45 11.13
N ALA A 114 -5.02 -11.86 10.87
CA ALA A 114 -6.29 -12.34 11.44
C ALA A 114 -6.63 -13.78 11.05
N ASP A 115 -6.28 -14.17 9.81
CA ASP A 115 -6.40 -15.55 9.35
C ASP A 115 -4.98 -16.12 9.19
N PRO A 116 -4.70 -17.33 9.72
CA PRO A 116 -3.35 -17.91 9.68
C PRO A 116 -2.84 -18.23 8.28
N ARG A 117 -3.69 -18.26 7.27
CA ARG A 117 -3.29 -18.45 5.87
C ARG A 117 -2.74 -17.18 5.23
N LEU A 118 -3.05 -16.01 5.80
CA LEU A 118 -2.70 -14.73 5.21
C LEU A 118 -1.25 -14.35 5.53
N MET A 119 -0.54 -13.84 4.53
CA MET A 119 0.88 -13.50 4.62
C MET A 119 1.15 -12.01 4.41
N VAL A 120 0.18 -11.25 3.90
CA VAL A 120 0.30 -9.83 3.61
C VAL A 120 -0.99 -9.09 3.94
N GLU A 121 -0.84 -7.88 4.48
CA GLU A 121 -1.95 -6.94 4.63
C GLU A 121 -1.45 -5.53 4.32
N ILE A 122 -2.25 -4.75 3.60
CA ILE A 122 -1.91 -3.39 3.19
C ILE A 122 -3.08 -2.47 3.54
N GLU A 123 -2.86 -1.49 4.40
CA GLU A 123 -3.82 -0.41 4.62
C GLU A 123 -3.32 0.88 3.97
N ALA A 124 -4.22 1.79 3.63
CA ALA A 124 -3.86 3.00 2.93
C ALA A 124 -4.80 4.17 3.25
N GLU A 125 -4.31 5.38 2.97
CA GLU A 125 -5.11 6.58 2.90
C GLU A 125 -4.89 7.25 1.54
N ALA A 126 -5.96 7.79 0.97
CA ALA A 126 -5.94 8.53 -0.28
C ALA A 126 -6.71 9.84 -0.14
N VAL A 127 -6.34 10.83 -0.95
CA VAL A 127 -6.94 12.17 -0.93
C VAL A 127 -7.22 12.67 -2.34
N ALA A 128 -8.25 13.51 -2.43
CA ALA A 128 -8.57 14.21 -3.66
C ALA A 128 -9.20 15.57 -3.39
#